data_6a606e90617d484297a9cebfe8a7383e
#
_entry.id   6a606e90617d484297a9cebfe8a7383e
#
_cell.length_a   1.000
_cell.length_b   1.000
_cell.length_c   1.000
_cell.angle_alpha   90.00
_cell.angle_beta   90.00
_cell.angle_gamma   90.00
#
_symmetry.space_group_name_H-M   'P 1'
#
loop_
_entity.id
_entity.type
_entity.pdbx_description
1 polymer ?
#
loop_
_entity_poly.entity_id
_entity_poly.type
_entity_poly.pdbx_seq_one_letter_code
_entity_poly.pdbx_strand_id
1 'polypeptide(L)'
;APAWAHVLLEAVAGRARDVAVVMGFVCLSQVPLATALVDQGVMDAVLAHAECDEDACAAAHMLSEGASHAPLRSQLAAREAVTQWLASQSEASAPLRAILDLVHIKLAIQTDKVLPDDVCCAAWTSTVSFLETTPPPAQVSVPLYFEPAYTAYGDALESLYYLVSRPALRVALSERGAMLRKLGALLDMPKKSLFPARNASGPQVSVYSDKDAPAPLAPAHAFVIVSILTTMTAYLPQRSAQDHHIHALRRSAMQKAGQDVQDDDADERLQPAAVQRRVRALVDADIVPRLVSLATQPQPDQLRQALQSLFLALVTEQDAAFRGRLIQQGLSRALLAQAQHVYTQE
;
A
#
# COMPACT_ATOMS: atom_id res chain seq x y z
N ALA A 1 3.37 -24.86 -19.13
CA ALA A 1 4.50 -24.11 -18.55
C ALA A 1 5.80 -24.26 -19.37
N PRO A 2 6.31 -25.46 -19.76
CA PRO A 2 7.62 -25.56 -20.43
C PRO A 2 7.73 -24.77 -21.73
N ALA A 3 6.69 -24.76 -22.58
CA ALA A 3 6.69 -24.01 -23.83
C ALA A 3 6.78 -22.49 -23.63
N TRP A 4 6.07 -21.97 -22.62
CA TRP A 4 6.11 -20.53 -22.27
C TRP A 4 7.47 -20.13 -21.69
N ALA A 5 8.06 -20.98 -20.84
CA ALA A 5 9.39 -20.73 -20.28
C ALA A 5 10.45 -20.60 -21.38
N HIS A 6 10.43 -21.48 -22.38
CA HIS A 6 11.37 -21.42 -23.51
C HIS A 6 11.24 -20.11 -24.28
N VAL A 7 10.03 -19.72 -24.66
CA VAL A 7 9.78 -18.44 -25.37
C VAL A 7 10.26 -17.23 -24.56
N LEU A 8 9.98 -17.22 -23.25
CA LEU A 8 10.40 -16.09 -22.39
C LEU A 8 11.93 -16.07 -22.22
N LEU A 9 12.57 -17.22 -22.02
CA LEU A 9 14.03 -17.31 -21.92
C LEU A 9 14.75 -16.86 -23.19
N GLU A 10 14.23 -17.20 -24.37
CA GLU A 10 14.76 -16.70 -25.64
C GLU A 10 14.59 -15.19 -25.80
N ALA A 11 13.49 -14.63 -25.29
CA ALA A 11 13.20 -13.20 -25.37
C ALA A 11 14.03 -12.34 -24.41
N VAL A 12 14.47 -12.88 -23.28
CA VAL A 12 15.11 -12.09 -22.19
C VAL A 12 16.36 -11.35 -22.68
N ALA A 13 17.22 -11.99 -23.48
CA ALA A 13 18.49 -11.41 -23.92
C ALA A 13 18.35 -10.07 -24.69
N GLY A 14 17.19 -9.82 -25.30
CA GLY A 14 16.94 -8.55 -26.02
C GLY A 14 15.75 -7.73 -25.47
N ARG A 15 15.01 -8.26 -24.50
CA ARG A 15 13.76 -7.68 -24.00
C ARG A 15 13.53 -7.98 -22.52
N ALA A 16 14.56 -7.84 -21.69
CA ALA A 16 14.48 -8.17 -20.26
C ALA A 16 13.33 -7.42 -19.58
N ARG A 17 13.14 -6.14 -19.87
CA ARG A 17 12.03 -5.32 -19.38
C ARG A 17 10.67 -5.91 -19.73
N ASP A 18 10.44 -6.24 -21.01
CA ASP A 18 9.13 -6.76 -21.45
C ASP A 18 8.83 -8.10 -20.77
N VAL A 19 9.83 -8.95 -20.62
CA VAL A 19 9.69 -10.25 -19.93
C VAL A 19 9.41 -10.03 -18.44
N ALA A 20 10.09 -9.09 -17.77
CA ALA A 20 9.85 -8.73 -16.38
C ALA A 20 8.39 -8.29 -16.19
N VAL A 21 7.89 -7.45 -17.08
CA VAL A 21 6.51 -6.98 -17.10
C VAL A 21 5.51 -8.13 -17.24
N VAL A 22 5.71 -9.00 -18.21
CA VAL A 22 4.85 -10.19 -18.42
C VAL A 22 4.87 -11.09 -17.18
N MET A 23 6.06 -11.32 -16.61
CA MET A 23 6.21 -12.11 -15.38
C MET A 23 5.50 -11.47 -14.19
N GLY A 24 5.55 -10.15 -14.04
CA GLY A 24 4.82 -9.42 -13.00
C GLY A 24 3.30 -9.68 -13.09
N PHE A 25 2.72 -9.58 -14.28
CA PHE A 25 1.32 -9.94 -14.51
C PHE A 25 1.00 -11.40 -14.21
N VAL A 26 1.87 -12.31 -14.60
CA VAL A 26 1.69 -13.73 -14.30
C VAL A 26 1.75 -13.97 -12.79
N CYS A 27 2.65 -13.31 -12.09
CA CYS A 27 2.73 -13.36 -10.62
C CYS A 27 1.44 -12.88 -9.96
N LEU A 28 0.84 -11.80 -10.44
CA LEU A 28 -0.42 -11.27 -9.91
C LEU A 28 -1.62 -12.17 -10.14
N SER A 29 -1.73 -12.74 -11.35
CA SER A 29 -2.98 -13.35 -11.82
C SER A 29 -2.97 -14.88 -11.84
N GLN A 30 -1.79 -15.51 -11.96
CA GLN A 30 -1.62 -16.93 -12.22
C GLN A 30 -0.48 -17.55 -11.41
N VAL A 31 -0.62 -17.54 -10.08
CA VAL A 31 0.42 -18.01 -9.14
C VAL A 31 0.99 -19.40 -9.51
N PRO A 32 0.18 -20.41 -9.88
CA PRO A 32 0.75 -21.72 -10.29
C PRO A 32 1.63 -21.64 -11.53
N LEU A 33 1.27 -20.80 -12.52
CA LEU A 33 2.09 -20.59 -13.70
C LEU A 33 3.36 -19.81 -13.34
N ALA A 34 3.25 -18.78 -12.51
CA ALA A 34 4.40 -18.02 -12.01
C ALA A 34 5.41 -18.95 -11.31
N THR A 35 4.96 -19.80 -10.40
CA THR A 35 5.79 -20.79 -9.71
C THR A 35 6.55 -21.67 -10.71
N ALA A 36 5.83 -22.22 -11.70
CA ALA A 36 6.45 -23.07 -12.71
C ALA A 36 7.47 -22.33 -13.60
N LEU A 37 7.25 -21.04 -13.92
CA LEU A 37 8.19 -20.22 -14.68
C LEU A 37 9.43 -19.86 -13.86
N VAL A 38 9.23 -19.59 -12.56
CA VAL A 38 10.34 -19.38 -11.61
C VAL A 38 11.21 -20.64 -11.49
N ASP A 39 10.60 -21.83 -11.40
CA ASP A 39 11.32 -23.10 -11.37
C ASP A 39 12.12 -23.37 -12.67
N GLN A 40 11.66 -22.86 -13.81
CA GLN A 40 12.35 -22.94 -15.08
C GLN A 40 13.45 -21.86 -15.26
N GLY A 41 13.70 -21.02 -14.25
CA GLY A 41 14.76 -20.02 -14.29
C GLY A 41 14.46 -18.75 -15.07
N VAL A 42 13.21 -18.51 -15.48
CA VAL A 42 12.85 -17.29 -16.23
C VAL A 42 13.15 -16.03 -15.42
N MET A 43 12.84 -16.04 -14.13
CA MET A 43 13.12 -14.90 -13.26
C MET A 43 14.62 -14.64 -13.07
N ASP A 44 15.41 -15.71 -12.89
CA ASP A 44 16.86 -15.60 -12.77
C ASP A 44 17.49 -15.00 -14.03
N ALA A 45 16.98 -15.40 -15.21
CA ALA A 45 17.41 -14.84 -16.49
C ALA A 45 17.06 -13.35 -16.60
N VAL A 46 15.87 -12.92 -16.17
CA VAL A 46 15.49 -11.50 -16.14
C VAL A 46 16.45 -10.70 -15.27
N LEU A 47 16.74 -11.19 -14.06
CA LEU A 47 17.64 -10.52 -13.13
C LEU A 47 19.08 -10.40 -13.70
N ALA A 48 19.55 -11.43 -14.39
CA ALA A 48 20.87 -11.45 -15.03
C ALA A 48 21.01 -10.45 -16.20
N HIS A 49 19.88 -10.06 -16.83
CA HIS A 49 19.87 -9.13 -17.97
C HIS A 49 19.29 -7.75 -17.63
N ALA A 50 19.01 -7.46 -16.36
CA ALA A 50 18.53 -6.15 -15.91
C ALA A 50 19.73 -5.19 -15.73
N GLU A 51 20.31 -4.74 -16.85
CA GLU A 51 21.56 -3.97 -16.87
C GLU A 51 21.34 -2.46 -16.73
N CYS A 52 20.22 -1.93 -17.20
CA CYS A 52 19.89 -0.52 -17.09
C CYS A 52 18.86 -0.26 -15.98
N ASP A 53 18.73 0.99 -15.56
CA ASP A 53 17.82 1.40 -14.47
C ASP A 53 16.36 1.06 -14.76
N GLU A 54 15.91 1.19 -16.02
CA GLU A 54 14.55 0.85 -16.42
C GLU A 54 14.29 -0.67 -16.34
N ASP A 55 15.23 -1.49 -16.75
CA ASP A 55 15.14 -2.95 -16.66
C ASP A 55 15.17 -3.41 -15.20
N ALA A 56 16.04 -2.77 -14.39
CA ALA A 56 16.12 -3.02 -12.95
C ALA A 56 14.83 -2.66 -12.23
N CYS A 57 14.20 -1.53 -12.56
CA CYS A 57 12.89 -1.15 -12.02
C CYS A 57 11.81 -2.18 -12.38
N ALA A 58 11.77 -2.62 -13.62
CA ALA A 58 10.81 -3.65 -14.06
C ALA A 58 11.05 -5.00 -13.36
N ALA A 59 12.31 -5.39 -13.20
CA ALA A 59 12.71 -6.60 -12.49
C ALA A 59 12.37 -6.52 -10.99
N ALA A 60 12.63 -5.38 -10.34
CA ALA A 60 12.26 -5.15 -8.94
C ALA A 60 10.74 -5.21 -8.75
N HIS A 61 9.97 -4.59 -9.65
CA HIS A 61 8.50 -4.64 -9.60
C HIS A 61 7.98 -6.06 -9.79
N MET A 62 8.53 -6.82 -10.73
CA MET A 62 8.24 -8.25 -10.89
C MET A 62 8.47 -9.05 -9.60
N LEU A 63 9.59 -8.79 -8.90
CA LEU A 63 9.88 -9.41 -7.60
C LEU A 63 8.87 -9.01 -6.54
N SER A 64 8.48 -7.73 -6.50
CA SER A 64 7.47 -7.21 -5.59
C SER A 64 6.12 -7.92 -5.76
N GLU A 65 5.68 -8.08 -7.02
CA GLU A 65 4.43 -8.78 -7.33
C GLU A 65 4.50 -10.27 -6.96
N GLY A 66 5.61 -10.93 -7.26
CA GLY A 66 5.83 -12.32 -6.83
C GLY A 66 5.84 -12.48 -5.30
N ALA A 67 6.47 -11.56 -4.60
CA ALA A 67 6.54 -11.57 -3.14
C ALA A 67 5.19 -11.27 -2.44
N SER A 68 4.17 -10.81 -3.16
CA SER A 68 2.82 -10.62 -2.63
C SER A 68 2.14 -11.95 -2.28
N HIS A 69 2.56 -13.05 -2.89
CA HIS A 69 1.99 -14.38 -2.67
C HIS A 69 2.90 -15.25 -1.81
N ALA A 70 2.41 -15.77 -0.69
CA ALA A 70 3.21 -16.52 0.28
C ALA A 70 4.04 -17.67 -0.33
N PRO A 71 3.53 -18.54 -1.23
CA PRO A 71 4.32 -19.60 -1.85
C PRO A 71 5.48 -19.06 -2.68
N LEU A 72 5.23 -18.06 -3.55
CA LEU A 72 6.26 -17.42 -4.36
C LEU A 72 7.27 -16.67 -3.51
N ARG A 73 6.83 -15.95 -2.49
CA ARG A 73 7.68 -15.21 -1.56
C ARG A 73 8.72 -16.12 -0.92
N SER A 74 8.29 -17.27 -0.40
CA SER A 74 9.20 -18.23 0.21
C SER A 74 10.22 -18.78 -0.79
N GLN A 75 9.78 -19.03 -2.03
CA GLN A 75 10.63 -19.50 -3.11
C GLN A 75 11.65 -18.42 -3.52
N LEU A 76 11.20 -17.16 -3.66
CA LEU A 76 12.07 -16.03 -4.00
C LEU A 76 13.10 -15.72 -2.93
N ALA A 77 12.70 -15.76 -1.66
CA ALA A 77 13.60 -15.53 -0.53
C ALA A 77 14.70 -16.59 -0.42
N ALA A 78 14.46 -17.81 -0.90
CA ALA A 78 15.43 -18.90 -0.91
C ALA A 78 16.37 -18.90 -2.13
N ARG A 79 16.10 -18.05 -3.16
CA ARG A 79 16.90 -18.04 -4.40
C ARG A 79 18.14 -17.18 -4.27
N GLU A 80 19.28 -17.78 -4.53
CA GLU A 80 20.58 -17.10 -4.50
C GLU A 80 20.66 -15.96 -5.53
N ALA A 81 20.12 -16.15 -6.73
CA ALA A 81 20.08 -15.13 -7.78
C ALA A 81 19.34 -13.86 -7.33
N VAL A 82 18.21 -14.01 -6.62
CA VAL A 82 17.45 -12.87 -6.07
C VAL A 82 18.29 -12.14 -5.00
N THR A 83 18.89 -12.89 -4.07
CA THR A 83 19.70 -12.31 -2.99
C THR A 83 20.92 -11.56 -3.53
N GLN A 84 21.64 -12.17 -4.50
CA GLN A 84 22.80 -11.56 -5.13
C GLN A 84 22.43 -10.31 -5.94
N TRP A 85 21.34 -10.38 -6.70
CA TRP A 85 20.87 -9.25 -7.48
C TRP A 85 20.44 -8.07 -6.57
N LEU A 86 19.69 -8.33 -5.51
CA LEU A 86 19.31 -7.29 -4.54
C LEU A 86 20.54 -6.64 -3.89
N ALA A 87 21.54 -7.43 -3.54
CA ALA A 87 22.80 -6.95 -2.95
C ALA A 87 23.62 -6.09 -3.95
N SER A 88 23.53 -6.35 -5.26
CA SER A 88 24.22 -5.57 -6.28
C SER A 88 23.62 -4.17 -6.50
N GLN A 89 22.39 -3.90 -6.03
CA GLN A 89 21.67 -2.64 -6.24
C GLN A 89 22.01 -1.56 -5.21
N SER A 90 23.24 -1.50 -4.71
CA SER A 90 23.66 -0.55 -3.66
C SER A 90 23.55 0.91 -4.08
N GLU A 91 23.75 1.22 -5.35
CA GLU A 91 23.72 2.58 -5.94
C GLU A 91 22.43 2.86 -6.73
N ALA A 92 21.33 2.18 -6.38
CA ALA A 92 20.06 2.33 -7.06
C ALA A 92 19.55 3.77 -7.10
N SER A 93 18.96 4.17 -8.23
CA SER A 93 18.23 5.43 -8.36
C SER A 93 17.11 5.56 -7.33
N ALA A 94 16.61 6.77 -7.08
CA ALA A 94 15.52 6.97 -6.11
C ALA A 94 14.25 6.18 -6.45
N PRO A 95 13.77 6.10 -7.71
CA PRO A 95 12.66 5.23 -8.09
C PRO A 95 12.96 3.76 -7.83
N LEU A 96 14.11 3.26 -8.28
CA LEU A 96 14.49 1.87 -8.08
C LEU A 96 14.59 1.54 -6.58
N ARG A 97 15.18 2.43 -5.78
CA ARG A 97 15.27 2.25 -4.33
C ARG A 97 13.90 2.11 -3.67
N ALA A 98 12.91 2.91 -4.08
CA ALA A 98 11.55 2.82 -3.55
C ALA A 98 10.90 1.46 -3.84
N ILE A 99 11.13 0.90 -5.03
CA ILE A 99 10.64 -0.44 -5.39
C ILE A 99 11.38 -1.52 -4.59
N LEU A 100 12.71 -1.40 -4.47
CA LEU A 100 13.53 -2.35 -3.71
C LEU A 100 13.16 -2.39 -2.22
N ASP A 101 12.84 -1.24 -1.62
CA ASP A 101 12.35 -1.19 -0.24
C ASP A 101 11.09 -2.04 -0.06
N LEU A 102 10.14 -1.96 -1.00
CA LEU A 102 8.95 -2.80 -0.99
C LEU A 102 9.29 -4.28 -1.15
N VAL A 103 10.22 -4.62 -2.06
CA VAL A 103 10.67 -6.01 -2.24
C VAL A 103 11.26 -6.55 -0.93
N HIS A 104 12.17 -5.81 -0.28
CA HIS A 104 12.76 -6.20 1.00
C HIS A 104 11.71 -6.39 2.08
N ILE A 105 10.76 -5.46 2.19
CA ILE A 105 9.64 -5.56 3.13
C ILE A 105 8.84 -6.84 2.87
N LYS A 106 8.40 -7.07 1.62
CA LYS A 106 7.59 -8.24 1.27
C LYS A 106 8.34 -9.55 1.49
N LEU A 107 9.61 -9.63 1.14
CA LEU A 107 10.43 -10.85 1.36
C LEU A 107 10.67 -11.11 2.87
N ALA A 108 10.79 -10.06 3.69
CA ALA A 108 10.98 -10.20 5.13
C ALA A 108 9.69 -10.61 5.87
N ILE A 109 8.51 -10.37 5.30
CA ILE A 109 7.23 -10.79 5.88
C ILE A 109 7.14 -12.32 5.80
N GLN A 110 7.36 -12.98 6.94
CA GLN A 110 7.06 -14.41 7.07
C GLN A 110 5.66 -14.57 7.65
N THR A 111 5.00 -15.69 7.33
CA THR A 111 3.69 -16.03 7.86
C THR A 111 3.73 -15.91 9.39
N ASP A 112 2.86 -15.10 9.98
CA ASP A 112 2.72 -14.85 11.42
C ASP A 112 3.88 -14.12 12.12
N LYS A 113 4.79 -13.47 11.38
CA LYS A 113 5.89 -12.74 12.00
C LYS A 113 5.81 -11.23 11.76
N VAL A 114 6.19 -10.52 12.79
CA VAL A 114 6.37 -9.06 12.75
C VAL A 114 7.58 -8.74 11.87
N LEU A 115 7.45 -7.71 11.03
CA LEU A 115 8.54 -7.24 10.15
C LEU A 115 9.80 -6.93 10.99
N PRO A 116 11.01 -7.40 10.65
CA PRO A 116 12.24 -7.12 11.39
C PRO A 116 12.54 -5.63 11.54
N ASP A 117 13.10 -5.22 12.67
CA ASP A 117 13.32 -3.80 12.98
C ASP A 117 14.35 -3.14 12.08
N ASP A 118 15.40 -3.85 11.69
CA ASP A 118 16.43 -3.40 10.76
C ASP A 118 15.85 -3.10 9.37
N VAL A 119 15.00 -3.99 8.85
CA VAL A 119 14.27 -3.79 7.58
C VAL A 119 13.34 -2.58 7.69
N CYS A 120 12.61 -2.45 8.82
CA CYS A 120 11.73 -1.31 9.06
C CYS A 120 12.47 0.02 9.08
N CYS A 121 13.59 0.11 9.80
CA CYS A 121 14.34 1.36 9.94
C CYS A 121 14.98 1.82 8.63
N ALA A 122 15.57 0.90 7.87
CA ALA A 122 16.16 1.19 6.58
C ALA A 122 15.10 1.68 5.58
N ALA A 123 14.01 0.93 5.40
CA ALA A 123 12.96 1.24 4.46
C ALA A 123 12.17 2.51 4.86
N TRP A 124 11.96 2.77 6.16
CA TRP A 124 11.23 3.97 6.62
C TRP A 124 11.87 5.26 6.13
N THR A 125 13.17 5.40 6.33
CA THR A 125 13.89 6.63 6.00
C THR A 125 13.85 6.90 4.50
N SER A 126 14.10 5.90 3.66
CA SER A 126 14.11 6.06 2.20
C SER A 126 12.69 6.25 1.64
N THR A 127 11.71 5.45 2.07
CA THR A 127 10.30 5.56 1.64
C THR A 127 9.73 6.94 1.95
N VAL A 128 9.90 7.42 3.19
CA VAL A 128 9.38 8.74 3.59
C VAL A 128 10.09 9.85 2.83
N SER A 129 11.42 9.81 2.72
CA SER A 129 12.18 10.79 1.95
C SER A 129 11.73 10.82 0.48
N PHE A 130 11.56 9.66 -0.14
CA PHE A 130 11.07 9.56 -1.52
C PHE A 130 9.68 10.20 -1.67
N LEU A 131 8.73 9.84 -0.82
CA LEU A 131 7.38 10.37 -0.85
C LEU A 131 7.32 11.88 -0.54
N GLU A 132 8.20 12.40 0.33
CA GLU A 132 8.28 13.83 0.64
C GLU A 132 8.87 14.66 -0.51
N THR A 133 9.89 14.17 -1.18
CA THR A 133 10.63 14.91 -2.21
C THR A 133 10.09 14.72 -3.62
N THR A 134 9.55 13.54 -3.92
CA THR A 134 9.05 13.22 -5.26
C THR A 134 7.62 13.73 -5.44
N PRO A 135 7.33 14.49 -6.51
CA PRO A 135 5.95 14.85 -6.84
C PRO A 135 5.17 13.58 -7.24
N PRO A 136 3.86 13.52 -6.95
CA PRO A 136 3.03 12.44 -7.45
C PRO A 136 3.09 12.42 -8.98
N PRO A 137 3.14 11.22 -9.60
CA PRO A 137 3.20 11.13 -11.05
C PRO A 137 1.93 11.72 -11.67
N ALA A 138 2.10 12.50 -12.74
CA ALA A 138 1.00 13.01 -13.52
C ALA A 138 0.21 11.81 -14.09
N GLN A 139 -1.13 11.84 -14.01
CA GLN A 139 -1.91 10.80 -14.66
C GLN A 139 -1.73 10.89 -16.17
N VAL A 140 -1.25 9.81 -16.73
CA VAL A 140 -1.26 9.60 -18.17
C VAL A 140 -2.54 8.87 -18.53
N SER A 141 -3.17 9.25 -19.63
CA SER A 141 -4.45 8.70 -20.11
C SER A 141 -4.41 7.21 -20.52
N VAL A 142 -3.26 6.60 -20.44
CA VAL A 142 -3.03 5.17 -20.71
C VAL A 142 -2.54 4.56 -19.41
N PRO A 143 -3.03 3.38 -18.98
CA PRO A 143 -2.49 2.69 -17.82
C PRO A 143 -1.06 2.26 -18.12
N LEU A 144 -0.12 3.14 -17.86
CA LEU A 144 1.30 2.85 -17.93
C LEU A 144 1.70 2.13 -16.63
N TYR A 145 1.24 0.88 -16.52
CA TYR A 145 1.70 -0.04 -15.47
C TYR A 145 3.23 -0.25 -15.48
N PHE A 146 3.93 0.43 -16.38
CA PHE A 146 5.32 0.15 -16.72
C PHE A 146 6.21 1.40 -16.76
N GLU A 147 5.68 2.57 -16.38
CA GLU A 147 6.58 3.70 -16.14
C GLU A 147 7.18 3.60 -14.73
N PRO A 148 8.52 3.52 -14.63
CA PRO A 148 9.19 3.37 -13.33
C PRO A 148 8.79 4.43 -12.31
N ALA A 149 8.60 5.67 -12.75
CA ALA A 149 8.19 6.76 -11.87
C ALA A 149 6.77 6.57 -11.29
N TYR A 150 5.86 5.97 -12.05
CA TYR A 150 4.49 5.70 -11.60
C TYR A 150 4.45 4.51 -10.64
N THR A 151 5.09 3.42 -11.00
CA THR A 151 5.16 2.23 -10.15
C THR A 151 5.89 2.52 -8.86
N ALA A 152 7.06 3.17 -8.90
CA ALA A 152 7.84 3.51 -7.72
C ALA A 152 7.06 4.35 -6.69
N TYR A 153 6.19 5.26 -7.14
CA TYR A 153 5.36 6.04 -6.23
C TYR A 153 4.30 5.17 -5.54
N GLY A 154 3.65 4.27 -6.30
CA GLY A 154 2.72 3.28 -5.78
C GLY A 154 3.39 2.31 -4.80
N ASP A 155 4.56 1.81 -5.17
CA ASP A 155 5.35 0.89 -4.35
C ASP A 155 5.83 1.57 -3.05
N ALA A 156 6.19 2.85 -3.09
CA ALA A 156 6.50 3.62 -1.89
C ALA A 156 5.28 3.80 -0.96
N LEU A 157 4.09 4.03 -1.52
CA LEU A 157 2.86 4.07 -0.73
C LEU A 157 2.54 2.69 -0.13
N GLU A 158 2.72 1.61 -0.87
CA GLU A 158 2.54 0.26 -0.37
C GLU A 158 3.57 -0.08 0.72
N SER A 159 4.83 0.33 0.55
CA SER A 159 5.86 0.23 1.60
C SER A 159 5.43 0.94 2.88
N LEU A 160 4.93 2.16 2.76
CA LEU A 160 4.43 2.93 3.90
C LEU A 160 3.26 2.20 4.59
N TYR A 161 2.37 1.56 3.84
CA TYR A 161 1.27 0.76 4.39
C TYR A 161 1.80 -0.39 5.28
N TYR A 162 2.79 -1.14 4.81
CA TYR A 162 3.39 -2.21 5.62
C TYR A 162 4.14 -1.65 6.85
N LEU A 163 4.88 -0.57 6.68
CA LEU A 163 5.66 0.05 7.74
C LEU A 163 4.78 0.58 8.88
N VAL A 164 3.63 1.18 8.59
CA VAL A 164 2.70 1.65 9.63
C VAL A 164 1.99 0.52 10.38
N SER A 165 2.19 -0.74 10.01
CA SER A 165 1.80 -1.85 10.87
C SER A 165 2.52 -1.79 12.23
N ARG A 166 3.72 -1.20 12.28
CA ARG A 166 4.50 -1.00 13.50
C ARG A 166 3.98 0.16 14.33
N PRO A 167 3.69 -0.02 15.63
CA PRO A 167 3.18 1.05 16.50
C PRO A 167 4.09 2.28 16.56
N ALA A 168 5.43 2.08 16.59
CA ALA A 168 6.40 3.17 16.60
C ALA A 168 6.30 4.04 15.35
N LEU A 169 6.12 3.43 14.16
CA LEU A 169 6.06 4.15 12.90
C LEU A 169 4.70 4.83 12.68
N ARG A 170 3.61 4.33 13.31
CA ARG A 170 2.32 5.08 13.39
C ARG A 170 2.50 6.41 14.11
N VAL A 171 3.22 6.41 15.23
CA VAL A 171 3.53 7.63 15.97
C VAL A 171 4.40 8.55 15.13
N ALA A 172 5.51 8.03 14.58
CA ALA A 172 6.43 8.80 13.75
C ALA A 172 5.73 9.44 12.52
N LEU A 173 4.79 8.74 11.88
CA LEU A 173 4.02 9.31 10.78
C LEU A 173 3.07 10.41 11.26
N SER A 174 2.42 10.23 12.42
CA SER A 174 1.49 11.23 12.96
C SER A 174 2.17 12.55 13.35
N GLU A 175 3.46 12.52 13.65
CA GLU A 175 4.27 13.69 13.95
C GLU A 175 4.73 14.44 12.69
N ARG A 176 4.62 13.82 11.51
CA ARG A 176 4.99 14.41 10.23
C ARG A 176 3.80 15.10 9.54
N GLY A 177 3.36 16.22 10.08
CA GLY A 177 2.19 16.95 9.57
C GLY A 177 2.30 17.34 8.09
N ALA A 178 3.49 17.62 7.57
CA ALA A 178 3.70 17.88 6.13
C ALA A 178 3.39 16.64 5.27
N MET A 179 3.85 15.46 5.70
CA MET A 179 3.58 14.19 5.02
C MET A 179 2.08 13.86 5.07
N LEU A 180 1.43 14.05 6.21
CA LEU A 180 -0.02 13.84 6.33
C LEU A 180 -0.79 14.75 5.39
N ARG A 181 -0.44 16.04 5.30
CA ARG A 181 -1.05 16.97 4.33
C ARG A 181 -0.82 16.53 2.88
N LYS A 182 0.38 16.01 2.57
CA LYS A 182 0.68 15.48 1.23
C LYS A 182 -0.17 14.26 0.91
N LEU A 183 -0.28 13.28 1.82
CA LEU A 183 -1.17 12.13 1.67
C LEU A 183 -2.63 12.56 1.51
N GLY A 184 -3.07 13.54 2.29
CA GLY A 184 -4.39 14.14 2.14
C GLY A 184 -4.58 14.78 0.75
N ALA A 185 -3.61 15.57 0.28
CA ALA A 185 -3.67 16.21 -1.03
C ALA A 185 -3.80 15.20 -2.19
N LEU A 186 -3.24 14.02 -2.04
CA LEU A 186 -3.41 12.93 -3.00
C LEU A 186 -4.84 12.40 -3.07
N LEU A 187 -5.65 12.60 -2.04
CA LEU A 187 -7.07 12.21 -2.03
C LEU A 187 -7.97 13.24 -2.73
N ASP A 188 -7.46 14.42 -3.06
CA ASP A 188 -8.22 15.43 -3.80
C ASP A 188 -8.49 14.94 -5.22
N MET A 189 -9.68 14.40 -5.42
CA MET A 189 -10.14 13.98 -6.73
C MET A 189 -10.57 15.21 -7.53
N PRO A 190 -10.22 15.32 -8.82
CA PRO A 190 -10.75 16.37 -9.66
C PRO A 190 -12.27 16.30 -9.67
N LYS A 191 -12.93 17.44 -9.53
CA LYS A 191 -14.40 17.55 -9.46
C LYS A 191 -15.15 17.08 -10.73
N LYS A 192 -14.45 16.66 -11.76
CA LYS A 192 -15.05 16.12 -12.98
C LYS A 192 -15.09 14.61 -12.93
N SER A 193 -16.30 14.08 -13.07
CA SER A 193 -16.66 12.65 -13.10
C SER A 193 -15.62 11.78 -13.80
N LEU A 194 -15.02 10.83 -13.06
CA LEU A 194 -14.14 9.77 -13.59
C LEU A 194 -14.89 8.75 -14.46
N PHE A 195 -16.21 8.84 -14.50
CA PHE A 195 -17.05 7.96 -15.30
C PHE A 195 -17.83 8.82 -16.32
N PRO A 196 -17.64 8.62 -17.63
CA PRO A 196 -18.55 9.20 -18.61
C PRO A 196 -19.96 8.70 -18.28
N ALA A 197 -20.90 9.63 -18.22
CA ALA A 197 -22.31 9.30 -18.04
C ALA A 197 -22.67 8.20 -19.06
N ARG A 198 -23.30 7.14 -18.60
CA ARG A 198 -23.58 5.89 -19.35
C ARG A 198 -24.51 6.08 -20.56
N ASN A 199 -24.84 7.33 -20.94
CA ASN A 199 -25.83 7.69 -21.95
C ASN A 199 -25.28 8.44 -23.19
N ALA A 200 -23.98 8.35 -23.47
CA ALA A 200 -23.44 8.86 -24.72
C ALA A 200 -23.09 7.70 -25.65
N SER A 201 -23.97 7.44 -26.61
CA SER A 201 -23.73 6.56 -27.75
C SER A 201 -22.58 7.11 -28.60
N GLY A 202 -21.41 6.55 -28.51
CA GLY A 202 -20.25 6.81 -29.35
C GLY A 202 -18.94 6.89 -28.59
N PRO A 203 -17.80 6.48 -29.20
CA PRO A 203 -16.50 6.61 -28.59
C PRO A 203 -16.05 8.08 -28.63
N GLN A 204 -16.45 8.88 -27.65
CA GLN A 204 -15.85 10.20 -27.46
C GLN A 204 -14.56 10.01 -26.66
N VAL A 205 -13.45 10.00 -27.38
CA VAL A 205 -12.13 10.28 -26.81
C VAL A 205 -12.12 11.75 -26.41
N SER A 206 -12.45 12.03 -25.16
CA SER A 206 -12.36 13.38 -24.63
C SER A 206 -10.89 13.68 -24.36
N VAL A 207 -10.27 14.40 -25.29
CA VAL A 207 -8.96 15.01 -25.10
C VAL A 207 -9.13 16.13 -24.05
N TYR A 208 -8.79 15.85 -22.80
CA TYR A 208 -8.76 16.86 -21.75
C TYR A 208 -7.50 17.70 -21.90
N SER A 209 -7.68 18.93 -22.35
CA SER A 209 -6.69 19.99 -22.33
C SER A 209 -7.01 20.97 -21.21
N ASP A 210 -6.76 20.59 -19.97
CA ASP A 210 -6.62 21.55 -18.88
C ASP A 210 -5.30 21.24 -18.20
N LYS A 211 -4.26 21.95 -18.64
CA LYS A 211 -2.85 21.67 -18.27
C LYS A 211 -2.54 21.94 -16.79
N ASP A 212 -3.47 22.55 -16.05
CA ASP A 212 -3.27 23.00 -14.66
C ASP A 212 -4.14 22.25 -13.64
N ALA A 213 -4.97 21.29 -14.06
CA ALA A 213 -5.73 20.48 -13.09
C ALA A 213 -4.86 19.35 -12.56
N PRO A 214 -4.76 19.17 -11.21
CA PRO A 214 -4.05 18.04 -10.65
C PRO A 214 -4.68 16.75 -11.18
N ALA A 215 -3.81 15.85 -11.64
CA ALA A 215 -4.23 14.57 -12.18
C ALA A 215 -4.94 13.74 -11.09
N PRO A 216 -6.08 13.09 -11.40
CA PRO A 216 -6.78 12.27 -10.43
C PRO A 216 -5.90 11.09 -10.02
N LEU A 217 -5.85 10.82 -8.72
CA LEU A 217 -5.14 9.66 -8.17
C LEU A 217 -5.78 8.37 -8.67
N ALA A 218 -4.96 7.37 -9.00
CA ALA A 218 -5.49 6.05 -9.32
C ALA A 218 -6.30 5.50 -8.12
N PRO A 219 -7.45 4.84 -8.34
CA PRO A 219 -8.25 4.27 -7.25
C PRO A 219 -7.46 3.36 -6.31
N ALA A 220 -6.47 2.66 -6.83
CA ALA A 220 -5.56 1.83 -6.04
C ALA A 220 -4.76 2.65 -5.01
N HIS A 221 -4.21 3.79 -5.40
CA HIS A 221 -3.49 4.67 -4.47
C HIS A 221 -4.41 5.25 -3.39
N ALA A 222 -5.65 5.65 -3.76
CA ALA A 222 -6.63 6.11 -2.78
C ALA A 222 -6.93 5.02 -1.74
N PHE A 223 -7.09 3.77 -2.17
CA PHE A 223 -7.29 2.64 -1.26
C PHE A 223 -6.10 2.44 -0.32
N VAL A 224 -4.86 2.48 -0.83
CA VAL A 224 -3.65 2.33 0.00
C VAL A 224 -3.55 3.47 1.02
N ILE A 225 -3.79 4.72 0.61
CA ILE A 225 -3.75 5.87 1.53
C ILE A 225 -4.81 5.73 2.62
N VAL A 226 -6.06 5.41 2.27
CA VAL A 226 -7.12 5.19 3.26
C VAL A 226 -6.74 4.04 4.21
N SER A 227 -6.13 2.98 3.71
CA SER A 227 -5.66 1.85 4.52
C SER A 227 -4.53 2.25 5.48
N ILE A 228 -3.58 3.10 5.05
CA ILE A 228 -2.55 3.69 5.90
C ILE A 228 -3.20 4.48 7.05
N LEU A 229 -4.15 5.37 6.72
CA LEU A 229 -4.83 6.20 7.71
C LEU A 229 -5.67 5.36 8.68
N THR A 230 -6.33 4.31 8.20
CA THR A 230 -7.08 3.35 9.03
C THR A 230 -6.15 2.62 9.98
N THR A 231 -5.00 2.14 9.51
CA THR A 231 -4.00 1.47 10.34
C THR A 231 -3.43 2.42 11.40
N MET A 232 -3.17 3.68 11.05
CA MET A 232 -2.70 4.70 12.00
C MET A 232 -3.70 4.95 13.14
N THR A 233 -4.99 4.90 12.85
CA THR A 233 -6.08 5.23 13.79
C THR A 233 -6.73 4.00 14.40
N ALA A 234 -6.23 2.79 14.10
CA ALA A 234 -6.79 1.56 14.64
C ALA A 234 -6.63 1.49 16.17
N TYR A 235 -7.74 1.24 16.86
CA TYR A 235 -7.77 0.87 18.26
C TYR A 235 -7.49 -0.62 18.42
N LEU A 236 -6.95 -1.01 19.56
CA LEU A 236 -6.91 -2.42 19.92
C LEU A 236 -8.34 -2.98 19.98
N PRO A 237 -8.55 -4.21 19.51
CA PRO A 237 -9.88 -4.83 19.61
C PRO A 237 -10.29 -4.92 21.09
N GLN A 238 -11.51 -4.51 21.39
CA GLN A 238 -12.07 -4.72 22.72
C GLN A 238 -12.25 -6.21 22.95
N ARG A 239 -11.51 -6.75 23.90
CA ARG A 239 -11.56 -8.15 24.27
C ARG A 239 -12.54 -8.34 25.43
N SER A 240 -13.30 -9.43 25.39
CA SER A 240 -14.06 -9.87 26.56
C SER A 240 -13.14 -10.33 27.69
N ALA A 241 -13.62 -10.42 28.91
CA ALA A 241 -12.83 -10.97 30.03
C ALA A 241 -12.33 -12.40 29.74
N GLN A 242 -13.10 -13.18 29.02
CA GLN A 242 -12.72 -14.52 28.59
C GLN A 242 -11.60 -14.50 27.56
N ASP A 243 -11.64 -13.57 26.57
CA ASP A 243 -10.59 -13.40 25.59
C ASP A 243 -9.28 -12.94 26.23
N HIS A 244 -9.35 -12.03 27.20
CA HIS A 244 -8.16 -11.64 28.00
C HIS A 244 -7.52 -12.84 28.70
N HIS A 245 -8.35 -13.72 29.32
CA HIS A 245 -7.86 -14.91 29.97
C HIS A 245 -7.19 -15.89 28.99
N ILE A 246 -7.84 -16.16 27.85
CA ILE A 246 -7.30 -17.02 26.77
C ILE A 246 -5.98 -16.45 26.25
N HIS A 247 -5.91 -15.13 26.03
CA HIS A 247 -4.71 -14.46 25.54
C HIS A 247 -3.56 -14.56 26.56
N ALA A 248 -3.85 -14.38 27.86
CA ALA A 248 -2.86 -14.55 28.91
C ALA A 248 -2.33 -15.98 28.98
N LEU A 249 -3.18 -16.98 28.82
CA LEU A 249 -2.77 -18.40 28.77
C LEU A 249 -1.89 -18.71 27.55
N ARG A 250 -2.27 -18.22 26.35
CA ARG A 250 -1.46 -18.36 25.13
C ARG A 250 -0.10 -17.72 25.29
N ARG A 251 -0.04 -16.50 25.82
CA ARG A 251 1.21 -15.78 26.08
C ARG A 251 2.13 -16.58 27.02
N SER A 252 1.58 -17.07 28.13
CA SER A 252 2.33 -17.91 29.08
C SER A 252 2.87 -19.19 28.44
N ALA A 253 2.09 -19.81 27.55
CA ALA A 253 2.52 -21.00 26.82
C ALA A 253 3.65 -20.68 25.83
N MET A 254 3.55 -19.57 25.09
CA MET A 254 4.59 -19.15 24.12
C MET A 254 5.88 -18.73 24.81
N GLN A 255 5.80 -17.99 25.94
CA GLN A 255 6.98 -17.67 26.76
C GLN A 255 7.69 -18.91 27.30
N LYS A 256 6.93 -19.93 27.75
CA LYS A 256 7.49 -21.22 28.15
C LYS A 256 8.15 -21.96 26.98
N ALA A 257 7.70 -21.74 25.75
CA ALA A 257 8.31 -22.30 24.55
C ALA A 257 9.52 -21.48 24.06
N GLY A 258 9.96 -20.45 24.82
CA GLY A 258 11.11 -19.61 24.47
C GLY A 258 10.83 -18.62 23.32
N GLN A 259 9.56 -18.38 23.00
CA GLN A 259 9.17 -17.39 21.99
C GLN A 259 8.99 -16.03 22.67
N ASP A 260 9.60 -15.00 22.08
CA ASP A 260 9.38 -13.61 22.51
C ASP A 260 8.02 -13.15 22.01
N VAL A 261 7.11 -12.90 22.93
CA VAL A 261 5.73 -12.49 22.62
C VAL A 261 5.57 -11.03 22.93
N GLN A 262 5.41 -10.24 21.89
CA GLN A 262 5.11 -8.82 22.04
C GLN A 262 3.75 -8.63 22.71
N ASP A 263 3.71 -7.87 23.80
CA ASP A 263 2.48 -7.55 24.52
C ASP A 263 1.88 -6.26 23.98
N ASP A 264 1.01 -6.38 22.97
CA ASP A 264 0.33 -5.22 22.37
C ASP A 264 -0.53 -4.47 23.41
N ASP A 265 -1.06 -5.18 24.43
CA ASP A 265 -1.88 -4.56 25.48
C ASP A 265 -1.05 -3.68 26.42
N ALA A 266 0.24 -3.93 26.53
CA ALA A 266 1.18 -3.11 27.32
C ALA A 266 1.83 -1.98 26.51
N ASP A 267 1.69 -1.97 25.18
CA ASP A 267 2.28 -0.93 24.35
C ASP A 267 1.49 0.39 24.47
N GLU A 268 2.08 1.37 25.18
CA GLU A 268 1.48 2.70 25.37
C GLU A 268 1.10 3.40 24.04
N ARG A 269 1.77 3.05 22.94
CA ARG A 269 1.51 3.61 21.61
C ARG A 269 0.19 3.12 21.02
N LEU A 270 -0.33 2.00 21.50
CA LEU A 270 -1.61 1.42 21.08
C LEU A 270 -2.77 1.77 22.00
N GLN A 271 -2.50 2.39 23.15
CA GLN A 271 -3.53 2.80 24.08
C GLN A 271 -4.45 3.89 23.51
N PRO A 272 -5.71 3.99 23.95
CA PRO A 272 -6.70 4.93 23.43
C PRO A 272 -6.20 6.38 23.35
N ALA A 273 -5.49 6.85 24.38
CA ALA A 273 -4.95 8.20 24.41
C ALA A 273 -3.93 8.48 23.27
N ALA A 274 -3.12 7.47 22.89
CA ALA A 274 -2.18 7.59 21.79
C ALA A 274 -2.91 7.55 20.44
N VAL A 275 -3.95 6.73 20.31
CA VAL A 275 -4.80 6.70 19.11
C VAL A 275 -5.52 8.04 18.93
N GLN A 276 -6.11 8.61 19.99
CA GLN A 276 -6.74 9.92 19.95
C GLN A 276 -5.78 11.03 19.48
N ARG A 277 -4.51 11.00 19.94
CA ARG A 277 -3.49 11.96 19.45
C ARG A 277 -3.26 11.82 17.95
N ARG A 278 -3.16 10.58 17.42
CA ARG A 278 -3.01 10.34 15.99
C ARG A 278 -4.24 10.78 15.19
N VAL A 279 -5.43 10.52 15.70
CA VAL A 279 -6.69 11.01 15.09
C VAL A 279 -6.69 12.54 15.03
N ARG A 280 -6.28 13.23 16.10
CA ARG A 280 -6.17 14.70 16.11
C ARG A 280 -5.17 15.20 15.07
N ALA A 281 -4.02 14.52 14.92
CA ALA A 281 -3.04 14.87 13.88
C ALA A 281 -3.63 14.80 12.46
N LEU A 282 -4.51 13.82 12.17
CA LEU A 282 -5.19 13.74 10.86
C LEU A 282 -6.17 14.91 10.65
N VAL A 283 -6.89 15.30 11.70
CA VAL A 283 -7.81 16.46 11.65
C VAL A 283 -7.04 17.75 11.45
N ASP A 284 -5.94 17.94 12.18
CA ASP A 284 -5.09 19.11 12.09
C ASP A 284 -4.32 19.20 10.75
N ALA A 285 -4.15 18.08 10.07
CA ALA A 285 -3.60 18.00 8.71
C ALA A 285 -4.64 18.22 7.60
N ASP A 286 -5.90 18.57 7.95
CA ASP A 286 -7.01 18.84 7.03
C ASP A 286 -7.34 17.65 6.11
N ILE A 287 -7.21 16.43 6.61
CA ILE A 287 -7.50 15.20 5.85
C ILE A 287 -8.99 14.91 5.80
N VAL A 288 -9.75 15.21 6.88
CA VAL A 288 -11.16 14.82 6.99
C VAL A 288 -12.05 15.41 5.89
N PRO A 289 -11.96 16.69 5.49
CA PRO A 289 -12.75 17.23 4.39
C PRO A 289 -12.48 16.50 3.05
N ARG A 290 -11.26 16.03 2.83
CA ARG A 290 -10.86 15.28 1.63
C ARG A 290 -11.42 13.87 1.63
N LEU A 291 -11.39 13.19 2.78
CA LEU A 291 -12.07 11.90 2.96
C LEU A 291 -13.58 12.02 2.75
N VAL A 292 -14.20 13.11 3.23
CA VAL A 292 -15.61 13.39 2.99
C VAL A 292 -15.89 13.58 1.50
N SER A 293 -15.05 14.35 0.80
CA SER A 293 -15.16 14.53 -0.66
C SER A 293 -15.03 13.19 -1.39
N LEU A 294 -14.07 12.36 -1.01
CA LEU A 294 -13.89 11.02 -1.58
C LEU A 294 -15.10 10.12 -1.32
N ALA A 295 -15.62 10.10 -0.08
CA ALA A 295 -16.74 9.24 0.33
C ALA A 295 -18.09 9.60 -0.32
N THR A 296 -18.25 10.83 -0.80
CA THR A 296 -19.48 11.29 -1.49
C THR A 296 -19.49 10.97 -2.97
N GLN A 297 -18.42 10.40 -3.50
CA GLN A 297 -18.31 9.96 -4.89
C GLN A 297 -18.55 8.45 -5.01
N PRO A 298 -18.93 7.92 -6.16
CA PRO A 298 -18.98 6.48 -6.41
C PRO A 298 -17.59 5.86 -6.21
N GLN A 299 -17.50 4.84 -5.36
CA GLN A 299 -16.25 4.17 -5.01
C GLN A 299 -16.38 2.66 -5.16
N PRO A 300 -15.28 1.94 -5.47
CA PRO A 300 -15.22 0.49 -5.36
C PRO A 300 -15.56 0.03 -3.92
N ASP A 301 -16.17 -1.14 -3.79
CA ASP A 301 -16.64 -1.66 -2.50
C ASP A 301 -15.54 -1.75 -1.45
N GLN A 302 -14.33 -2.17 -1.84
CA GLN A 302 -13.19 -2.25 -0.93
C GLN A 302 -12.80 -0.89 -0.36
N LEU A 303 -12.74 0.14 -1.20
CA LEU A 303 -12.42 1.49 -0.75
C LEU A 303 -13.53 2.05 0.15
N ARG A 304 -14.79 1.77 -0.17
CA ARG A 304 -15.94 2.15 0.64
C ARG A 304 -15.87 1.52 2.03
N GLN A 305 -15.58 0.22 2.14
CA GLN A 305 -15.39 -0.47 3.42
C GLN A 305 -14.23 0.10 4.24
N ALA A 306 -13.11 0.40 3.58
CA ALA A 306 -11.97 1.03 4.23
C ALA A 306 -12.31 2.43 4.77
N LEU A 307 -13.05 3.23 4.00
CA LEU A 307 -13.54 4.55 4.45
C LEU A 307 -14.49 4.44 5.65
N GLN A 308 -15.40 3.46 5.65
CA GLN A 308 -16.31 3.22 6.78
C GLN A 308 -15.53 2.87 8.05
N SER A 309 -14.54 1.99 7.94
CA SER A 309 -13.67 1.61 9.06
C SER A 309 -12.88 2.81 9.59
N LEU A 310 -12.36 3.64 8.69
CA LEU A 310 -11.64 4.87 9.06
C LEU A 310 -12.57 5.87 9.76
N PHE A 311 -13.76 6.12 9.23
CA PHE A 311 -14.74 7.04 9.86
C PHE A 311 -15.17 6.57 11.24
N LEU A 312 -15.35 5.26 11.42
CA LEU A 312 -15.63 4.69 12.75
C LEU A 312 -14.46 4.96 13.70
N ALA A 313 -13.23 4.73 13.29
CA ALA A 313 -12.05 4.98 14.10
C ALA A 313 -11.91 6.47 14.48
N LEU A 314 -12.25 7.39 13.56
CA LEU A 314 -12.18 8.83 13.81
C LEU A 314 -13.15 9.31 14.91
N VAL A 315 -14.30 8.65 15.09
CA VAL A 315 -15.32 9.04 16.10
C VAL A 315 -15.22 8.25 17.39
N THR A 316 -14.55 7.09 17.36
CA THR A 316 -14.42 6.20 18.50
C THR A 316 -13.63 6.88 19.62
N GLU A 317 -14.13 6.80 20.86
CA GLU A 317 -13.51 7.32 22.09
C GLU A 317 -13.10 8.81 22.06
N GLN A 318 -13.70 9.60 21.19
CA GLN A 318 -13.48 11.04 21.14
C GLN A 318 -14.44 11.80 22.04
N ASP A 319 -13.99 12.94 22.57
CA ASP A 319 -14.85 13.84 23.32
C ASP A 319 -15.92 14.52 22.44
N ALA A 320 -16.95 15.09 23.08
CA ALA A 320 -18.06 15.70 22.37
C ALA A 320 -17.64 16.90 21.51
N ALA A 321 -16.68 17.71 21.97
CA ALA A 321 -16.20 18.88 21.26
C ALA A 321 -15.46 18.46 19.99
N PHE A 322 -14.63 17.41 20.08
CA PHE A 322 -13.91 16.88 18.92
C PHE A 322 -14.87 16.26 17.89
N ARG A 323 -15.85 15.48 18.35
CA ARG A 323 -16.91 14.96 17.45
C ARG A 323 -17.69 16.08 16.76
N GLY A 324 -17.96 17.18 17.49
CA GLY A 324 -18.55 18.38 16.91
C GLY A 324 -17.72 18.97 15.76
N ARG A 325 -16.39 19.04 15.90
CA ARG A 325 -15.47 19.46 14.81
C ARG A 325 -15.55 18.54 13.60
N LEU A 326 -15.57 17.23 13.79
CA LEU A 326 -15.71 16.25 12.69
C LEU A 326 -17.03 16.44 11.94
N ILE A 327 -18.13 16.70 12.66
CA ILE A 327 -19.44 16.99 12.05
C ILE A 327 -19.37 18.27 11.21
N GLN A 328 -18.74 19.33 11.74
CA GLN A 328 -18.55 20.60 11.00
C GLN A 328 -17.71 20.42 9.75
N GLN A 329 -16.74 19.48 9.75
CA GLN A 329 -15.96 19.11 8.57
C GLN A 329 -16.71 18.21 7.57
N GLY A 330 -17.96 17.89 7.83
CA GLY A 330 -18.85 17.18 6.92
C GLY A 330 -18.95 15.67 7.10
N LEU A 331 -18.41 15.12 8.19
CA LEU A 331 -18.41 13.67 8.44
C LEU A 331 -19.81 13.05 8.39
N SER A 332 -20.84 13.73 8.94
CA SER A 332 -22.22 13.27 8.88
C SER A 332 -22.73 13.12 7.44
N ARG A 333 -22.33 14.02 6.52
CA ARG A 333 -22.68 13.94 5.12
C ARG A 333 -22.04 12.72 4.45
N ALA A 334 -20.78 12.44 4.76
CA ALA A 334 -20.09 11.26 4.26
C ALA A 334 -20.75 9.95 4.73
N LEU A 335 -21.09 9.87 6.01
CA LEU A 335 -21.77 8.70 6.59
C LEU A 335 -23.16 8.48 5.97
N LEU A 336 -23.93 9.52 5.74
CA LEU A 336 -25.23 9.44 5.07
C LEU A 336 -25.07 8.96 3.61
N ALA A 337 -24.10 9.50 2.87
CA ALA A 337 -23.84 9.07 1.51
C ALA A 337 -23.45 7.58 1.44
N GLN A 338 -22.63 7.11 2.38
CA GLN A 338 -22.26 5.70 2.48
C GLN A 338 -23.46 4.80 2.83
N ALA A 339 -24.36 5.24 3.71
CA ALA A 339 -25.57 4.51 4.09
C ALA A 339 -26.56 4.38 2.90
N GLN A 340 -26.73 5.45 2.12
CA GLN A 340 -27.63 5.45 0.97
C GLN A 340 -27.22 4.43 -0.10
N HIS A 341 -25.92 4.20 -0.31
CA HIS A 341 -25.44 3.20 -1.25
C HIS A 341 -25.79 1.75 -0.86
N VAL A 342 -25.91 1.47 0.43
CA VAL A 342 -26.30 0.13 0.92
C VAL A 342 -27.76 -0.16 0.56
N TYR A 343 -28.65 0.83 0.71
CA TYR A 343 -30.09 0.67 0.45
C TYR A 343 -30.48 0.68 -1.05
N THR A 344 -29.58 1.11 -1.93
CA THR A 344 -29.87 1.13 -3.38
C THR A 344 -29.40 -0.13 -4.11
N GLN A 345 -28.73 -1.05 -3.41
CA GLN A 345 -28.26 -2.32 -3.96
C GLN A 345 -29.16 -3.52 -3.56
N GLU A 346 -30.12 -3.33 -2.64
CA GLU A 346 -31.22 -4.27 -2.36
C GLU A 346 -32.42 -3.98 -3.27
#